data_07051636634b69038cee8daa03ceac10
#
_entry.id   07051636634b69038cee8daa03ceac10
#
_cell.length_a   1.000
_cell.length_b   1.000
_cell.length_c   1.000
_cell.angle_alpha   90.00
_cell.angle_beta   90.00
_cell.angle_gamma   90.00
#
_symmetry.space_group_name_H-M   'P 1'
#
loop_
_entity.id
_entity.type
_entity.pdbx_description
1 polymer ?
#
loop_
_entity_poly.entity_id
_entity_poly.type
_entity_poly.pdbx_seq_one_letter_code
_entity_poly.pdbx_strand_id
1 'polypeptide(L)'
;GLINFNDNLGFLSNLASQDLSERDQQSSRESYQAFSQLVDRFPDSPYAPDAQMRMNYIVNALASHEVHVARYYFRRGAYVAAASRAQATVQDFRQSPSVEEALYLMAASYEKLGLTTLQADAERVLKQNFPDSRFIEGGLGRRQSAWWHFW
;
A
#
# COMPACT_ATOMS: atom_id res chain seq x y z
N GLY A 1 -2.00 -6.55 22.15
CA GLY A 1 -2.57 -6.43 20.84
C GLY A 1 -3.81 -5.55 20.82
N LEU A 2 -4.86 -5.95 21.57
CA LEU A 2 -6.12 -5.17 21.65
C LEU A 2 -5.94 -3.80 22.32
N ILE A 3 -5.08 -3.71 23.33
CA ILE A 3 -4.79 -2.45 24.03
C ILE A 3 -4.14 -1.45 23.08
N ASN A 4 -3.08 -1.86 22.38
CA ASN A 4 -2.40 -0.99 21.41
C ASN A 4 -3.33 -0.56 20.26
N PHE A 5 -4.24 -1.44 19.87
CA PHE A 5 -5.20 -1.12 18.82
C PHE A 5 -6.26 -0.12 19.28
N ASN A 6 -6.77 -0.27 20.53
CA ASN A 6 -7.79 0.63 21.06
C ASN A 6 -7.27 2.05 21.28
N ASP A 7 -6.01 2.21 21.71
CA ASP A 7 -5.39 3.52 21.88
C ASP A 7 -5.27 4.28 20.55
N ASN A 8 -5.24 3.54 19.43
CA ASN A 8 -5.15 4.09 18.08
C ASN A 8 -6.46 4.08 17.29
N LEU A 9 -7.59 3.66 17.87
CA LEU A 9 -8.88 3.61 17.16
C LEU A 9 -9.34 4.96 16.63
N GLY A 10 -9.17 6.02 17.41
CA GLY A 10 -9.44 7.39 16.96
C GLY A 10 -8.49 7.85 15.86
N PHE A 11 -7.26 7.36 15.89
CA PHE A 11 -6.24 7.59 14.87
C PHE A 11 -6.54 6.81 13.58
N LEU A 12 -6.95 5.54 13.69
CA LEU A 12 -7.29 4.71 12.53
C LEU A 12 -8.51 5.24 11.75
N SER A 13 -9.41 5.98 12.39
CA SER A 13 -10.52 6.64 11.71
C SER A 13 -10.07 7.85 10.87
N ASN A 14 -8.93 8.44 11.22
CA ASN A 14 -8.32 9.58 10.51
C ASN A 14 -7.23 9.16 9.51
N LEU A 15 -6.92 7.87 9.39
CA LEU A 15 -5.87 7.34 8.53
C LEU A 15 -6.05 7.62 7.03
N ALA A 16 -7.28 7.97 6.61
CA ALA A 16 -7.53 8.34 5.22
C ALA A 16 -6.90 9.69 4.82
N SER A 17 -6.39 10.48 5.77
CA SER A 17 -5.96 11.85 5.52
C SER A 17 -4.65 12.31 6.17
N GLN A 18 -4.01 11.51 7.03
CA GLN A 18 -2.82 11.93 7.77
C GLN A 18 -1.62 10.99 7.57
N ASP A 19 -0.43 11.60 7.47
CA ASP A 19 0.84 10.88 7.53
C ASP A 19 0.97 10.15 8.86
N LEU A 20 1.08 8.81 8.80
CA LEU A 20 1.45 7.99 9.93
C LEU A 20 2.88 8.37 10.37
N SER A 21 3.05 8.86 11.58
CA SER A 21 4.37 9.03 12.15
C SER A 21 5.05 7.66 12.30
N GLU A 22 6.38 7.62 12.35
CA GLU A 22 7.12 6.37 12.56
C GLU A 22 6.63 5.62 13.81
N ARG A 23 6.29 6.34 14.87
CA ARG A 23 5.75 5.80 16.11
C ARG A 23 4.43 5.06 15.89
N ASP A 24 3.55 5.63 15.07
CA ASP A 24 2.24 5.05 14.80
C ASP A 24 2.36 3.82 13.89
N GLN A 25 3.30 3.83 12.94
CA GLN A 25 3.63 2.65 12.14
C GLN A 25 4.20 1.53 13.00
N GLN A 26 5.08 1.85 13.95
CA GLN A 26 5.64 0.87 14.88
C GLN A 26 4.54 0.25 15.73
N SER A 27 3.66 1.06 16.31
CA SER A 27 2.49 0.58 17.10
C SER A 27 1.58 -0.32 16.26
N SER A 28 1.34 0.03 15.01
CA SER A 28 0.57 -0.80 14.08
C SER A 28 1.22 -2.16 13.81
N ARG A 29 2.55 -2.19 13.60
CA ARG A 29 3.33 -3.42 13.41
C ARG A 29 3.32 -4.30 14.66
N GLU A 30 3.47 -3.72 15.84
CA GLU A 30 3.39 -4.42 17.12
C GLU A 30 2.00 -5.03 17.34
N SER A 31 0.95 -4.28 17.04
CA SER A 31 -0.43 -4.77 17.10
C SER A 31 -0.67 -5.93 16.14
N TYR A 32 -0.16 -5.84 14.90
CA TYR A 32 -0.22 -6.91 13.94
C TYR A 32 0.47 -8.18 14.45
N GLN A 33 1.68 -8.06 15.00
CA GLN A 33 2.42 -9.20 15.56
C GLN A 33 1.66 -9.88 16.72
N ALA A 34 1.05 -9.08 17.61
CA ALA A 34 0.28 -9.62 18.71
C ALA A 34 -0.98 -10.36 18.24
N PHE A 35 -1.69 -9.85 17.23
CA PHE A 35 -2.84 -10.54 16.63
C PHE A 35 -2.41 -11.79 15.87
N SER A 36 -1.29 -11.75 15.14
CA SER A 36 -0.74 -12.93 14.45
C SER A 36 -0.43 -14.05 15.44
N GLN A 37 0.26 -13.73 16.55
CA GLN A 37 0.53 -14.71 17.59
C GLN A 37 -0.74 -15.31 18.21
N LEU A 38 -1.78 -14.51 18.39
CA LEU A 38 -3.07 -15.01 18.89
C LEU A 38 -3.69 -16.01 17.91
N VAL A 39 -3.75 -15.67 16.63
CA VAL A 39 -4.32 -16.55 15.58
C VAL A 39 -3.50 -17.83 15.44
N ASP A 40 -2.16 -17.72 15.47
CA ASP A 40 -1.27 -18.87 15.31
C ASP A 40 -1.34 -19.85 16.49
N ARG A 41 -1.44 -19.33 17.71
CA ARG A 41 -1.48 -20.14 18.93
C ARG A 41 -2.87 -20.66 19.28
N PHE A 42 -3.91 -19.93 18.90
CA PHE A 42 -5.29 -20.20 19.27
C PHE A 42 -6.24 -20.04 18.07
N PRO A 43 -6.03 -20.84 16.99
CA PRO A 43 -6.82 -20.70 15.76
C PRO A 43 -8.31 -20.95 15.96
N ASP A 44 -8.68 -21.79 16.95
CA ASP A 44 -10.06 -22.12 17.29
C ASP A 44 -10.68 -21.17 18.33
N SER A 45 -9.95 -20.14 18.74
CA SER A 45 -10.45 -19.13 19.68
C SER A 45 -11.60 -18.34 19.04
N PRO A 46 -12.66 -17.98 19.81
CA PRO A 46 -13.70 -17.08 19.32
C PRO A 46 -13.20 -15.67 18.97
N TYR A 47 -11.99 -15.32 19.39
CA TYR A 47 -11.33 -14.06 19.07
C TYR A 47 -10.49 -14.10 17.79
N ALA A 48 -10.19 -15.28 17.24
CA ALA A 48 -9.36 -15.44 16.05
C ALA A 48 -9.93 -14.73 14.80
N PRO A 49 -11.24 -14.82 14.47
CA PRO A 49 -11.82 -14.11 13.34
C PRO A 49 -11.71 -12.59 13.47
N ASP A 50 -11.94 -12.03 14.65
CA ASP A 50 -11.81 -10.59 14.91
C ASP A 50 -10.34 -10.14 14.78
N ALA A 51 -9.42 -10.92 15.33
CA ALA A 51 -7.98 -10.66 15.18
C ALA A 51 -7.55 -10.66 13.72
N GLN A 52 -8.04 -11.60 12.91
CA GLN A 52 -7.74 -11.66 11.47
C GLN A 52 -8.28 -10.43 10.72
N MET A 53 -9.49 -9.97 11.02
CA MET A 53 -10.02 -8.75 10.43
C MET A 53 -9.18 -7.52 10.78
N ARG A 54 -8.71 -7.41 12.02
CA ARG A 54 -7.85 -6.33 12.47
C ARG A 54 -6.48 -6.36 11.81
N MET A 55 -5.91 -7.55 11.64
CA MET A 55 -4.66 -7.74 10.89
C MET A 55 -4.80 -7.24 9.45
N ASN A 56 -5.86 -7.63 8.76
CA ASN A 56 -6.13 -7.20 7.38
C ASN A 56 -6.30 -5.68 7.29
N TYR A 57 -6.97 -5.08 8.25
CA TYR A 57 -7.12 -3.63 8.33
C TYR A 57 -5.77 -2.92 8.49
N ILE A 58 -4.93 -3.38 9.42
CA ILE A 58 -3.59 -2.82 9.66
C ILE A 58 -2.72 -2.94 8.41
N VAL A 59 -2.70 -4.11 7.77
CA VAL A 59 -1.94 -4.34 6.53
C VAL A 59 -2.36 -3.38 5.43
N ASN A 60 -3.67 -3.20 5.23
CA ASN A 60 -4.20 -2.29 4.22
C ASN A 60 -3.87 -0.82 4.53
N ALA A 61 -3.91 -0.43 5.80
CA ALA A 61 -3.54 0.93 6.22
C ALA A 61 -2.05 1.20 5.98
N LEU A 62 -1.16 0.26 6.33
CA LEU A 62 0.27 0.38 6.08
C LEU A 62 0.59 0.43 4.58
N ALA A 63 -0.02 -0.43 3.78
CA ALA A 63 0.14 -0.43 2.34
C ALA A 63 -0.33 0.88 1.68
N SER A 64 -1.47 1.39 2.11
CA SER A 64 -2.00 2.67 1.64
C SER A 64 -1.07 3.84 1.98
N HIS A 65 -0.46 3.82 3.16
CA HIS A 65 0.53 4.82 3.55
C HIS A 65 1.76 4.78 2.65
N GLU A 66 2.32 3.60 2.37
CA GLU A 66 3.49 3.46 1.48
C GLU A 66 3.19 3.98 0.07
N VAL A 67 2.01 3.69 -0.46
CA VAL A 67 1.56 4.22 -1.76
C VAL A 67 1.40 5.75 -1.72
N HIS A 68 0.87 6.29 -0.62
CA HIS A 68 0.77 7.74 -0.43
C HIS A 68 2.15 8.41 -0.47
N VAL A 69 3.14 7.83 0.21
CA VAL A 69 4.53 8.31 0.20
C VAL A 69 5.14 8.18 -1.21
N ALA A 70 4.92 7.06 -1.90
CA ALA A 70 5.38 6.87 -3.27
C ALA A 70 4.81 7.93 -4.21
N ARG A 71 3.52 8.23 -4.10
CA ARG A 71 2.83 9.27 -4.86
C ARG A 71 3.40 10.66 -4.58
N TYR A 72 3.70 10.96 -3.32
CA TYR A 72 4.35 12.21 -2.92
C TYR A 72 5.71 12.38 -3.61
N TYR A 73 6.57 11.37 -3.57
CA TYR A 73 7.87 11.39 -4.24
C TYR A 73 7.73 11.51 -5.75
N PHE A 74 6.76 10.81 -6.35
CA PHE A 74 6.50 10.92 -7.79
C PHE A 74 6.17 12.36 -8.20
N ARG A 75 5.28 13.03 -7.46
CA ARG A 75 4.92 14.45 -7.72
C ARG A 75 6.09 15.39 -7.59
N ARG A 76 7.02 15.09 -6.71
CA ARG A 76 8.25 15.85 -6.50
C ARG A 76 9.31 15.59 -7.57
N GLY A 77 9.09 14.67 -8.50
CA GLY A 77 10.07 14.26 -9.49
C GLY A 77 11.16 13.32 -8.96
N ALA A 78 11.03 12.84 -7.73
CA ALA A 78 11.94 11.88 -7.11
C ALA A 78 11.53 10.44 -7.52
N TYR A 79 11.66 10.13 -8.80
CA TYR A 79 11.14 8.90 -9.40
C TYR A 79 11.81 7.63 -8.87
N VAL A 80 13.09 7.67 -8.53
CA VAL A 80 13.79 6.52 -7.91
C VAL A 80 13.19 6.22 -6.54
N ALA A 81 12.98 7.23 -5.70
CA ALA A 81 12.35 7.07 -4.40
C ALA A 81 10.89 6.60 -4.52
N ALA A 82 10.15 7.15 -5.49
CA ALA A 82 8.77 6.72 -5.76
C ALA A 82 8.71 5.25 -6.16
N ALA A 83 9.55 4.80 -7.08
CA ALA A 83 9.64 3.40 -7.50
C ALA A 83 10.02 2.48 -6.34
N SER A 84 10.99 2.88 -5.52
CA SER A 84 11.44 2.11 -4.35
C SER A 84 10.32 1.91 -3.32
N ARG A 85 9.56 2.95 -3.00
CA ARG A 85 8.41 2.86 -2.07
C ARG A 85 7.28 2.01 -2.62
N ALA A 86 6.96 2.20 -3.90
CA ALA A 86 5.95 1.40 -4.58
C ALA A 86 6.36 -0.09 -4.64
N GLN A 87 7.62 -0.38 -4.91
CA GLN A 87 8.16 -1.74 -4.91
C GLN A 87 8.05 -2.39 -3.52
N ALA A 88 8.38 -1.67 -2.45
CA ALA A 88 8.20 -2.14 -1.08
C ALA A 88 6.74 -2.53 -0.81
N THR A 89 5.77 -1.74 -1.28
CA THR A 89 4.34 -2.06 -1.16
C THR A 89 4.01 -3.39 -1.84
N VAL A 90 4.50 -3.61 -3.06
CA VAL A 90 4.26 -4.85 -3.82
C VAL A 90 4.89 -6.06 -3.13
N GLN A 91 6.07 -5.90 -2.55
CA GLN A 91 6.79 -7.00 -1.89
C GLN A 91 6.22 -7.35 -0.51
N ASP A 92 5.91 -6.34 0.30
CA ASP A 92 5.55 -6.50 1.71
C ASP A 92 4.04 -6.68 1.92
N PHE A 93 3.21 -6.16 1.01
CA PHE A 93 1.75 -6.10 1.16
C PHE A 93 0.99 -6.71 -0.02
N ARG A 94 1.43 -7.87 -0.49
CA ARG A 94 0.95 -8.52 -1.74
C ARG A 94 -0.56 -8.69 -1.83
N GLN A 95 -1.25 -8.85 -0.71
CA GLN A 95 -2.71 -9.06 -0.65
C GLN A 95 -3.50 -7.76 -0.54
N SER A 96 -2.83 -6.63 -0.40
CA SER A 96 -3.49 -5.33 -0.29
C SER A 96 -4.00 -4.83 -1.64
N PRO A 97 -5.20 -4.21 -1.70
CA PRO A 97 -5.67 -3.53 -2.90
C PRO A 97 -4.77 -2.35 -3.33
N SER A 98 -3.92 -1.83 -2.44
CA SER A 98 -2.93 -0.79 -2.75
C SER A 98 -1.83 -1.25 -3.71
N VAL A 99 -1.65 -2.55 -3.91
CA VAL A 99 -0.68 -3.13 -4.86
C VAL A 99 -0.99 -2.70 -6.30
N GLU A 100 -2.25 -2.55 -6.67
CA GLU A 100 -2.67 -2.07 -7.99
C GLU A 100 -2.06 -0.69 -8.30
N GLU A 101 -2.25 0.27 -7.40
CA GLU A 101 -1.69 1.61 -7.57
C GLU A 101 -0.16 1.63 -7.45
N ALA A 102 0.41 0.79 -6.58
CA ALA A 102 1.86 0.67 -6.43
C ALA A 102 2.52 0.21 -7.75
N LEU A 103 1.97 -0.80 -8.40
CA LEU A 103 2.46 -1.26 -9.71
C LEU A 103 2.38 -0.18 -10.78
N TYR A 104 1.30 0.59 -10.79
CA TYR A 104 1.16 1.73 -11.68
C TYR A 104 2.24 2.80 -11.42
N LEU A 105 2.47 3.18 -10.15
CA LEU A 105 3.49 4.15 -9.77
C LEU A 105 4.91 3.67 -10.11
N MET A 106 5.17 2.36 -9.97
CA MET A 106 6.43 1.77 -10.43
C MET A 106 6.62 1.96 -11.94
N ALA A 107 5.63 1.54 -12.74
CA ALA A 107 5.69 1.66 -14.19
C ALA A 107 5.89 3.12 -14.62
N ALA A 108 5.10 4.04 -14.07
CA ALA A 108 5.20 5.47 -14.37
C ALA A 108 6.56 6.07 -13.96
N SER A 109 7.11 5.64 -12.82
CA SER A 109 8.43 6.08 -12.36
C SER A 109 9.54 5.57 -13.29
N TYR A 110 9.48 4.31 -13.70
CA TYR A 110 10.44 3.72 -14.63
C TYR A 110 10.35 4.36 -16.01
N GLU A 111 9.16 4.72 -16.48
CA GLU A 111 8.97 5.50 -17.71
C GLU A 111 9.72 6.84 -17.64
N LYS A 112 9.55 7.59 -16.54
CA LYS A 112 10.23 8.88 -16.33
C LYS A 112 11.75 8.75 -16.24
N LEU A 113 12.25 7.61 -15.76
CA LEU A 113 13.67 7.30 -15.65
C LEU A 113 14.26 6.71 -16.95
N GLY A 114 13.43 6.42 -17.97
CA GLY A 114 13.87 5.78 -19.21
C GLY A 114 14.22 4.29 -19.07
N LEU A 115 13.77 3.64 -18.00
CA LEU A 115 14.03 2.22 -17.70
C LEU A 115 12.95 1.33 -18.35
N THR A 116 13.01 1.17 -19.66
CA THR A 116 11.97 0.53 -20.47
C THR A 116 11.69 -0.93 -20.11
N THR A 117 12.72 -1.71 -19.76
CA THR A 117 12.56 -3.12 -19.34
C THR A 117 11.80 -3.23 -18.03
N LEU A 118 12.17 -2.43 -17.02
CA LEU A 118 11.49 -2.42 -15.73
C LEU A 118 10.06 -1.87 -15.84
N GLN A 119 9.85 -0.87 -16.68
CA GLN A 119 8.52 -0.37 -17.00
C GLN A 119 7.64 -1.48 -17.57
N ALA A 120 8.10 -2.17 -18.61
CA ALA A 120 7.36 -3.24 -19.25
C ALA A 120 7.03 -4.39 -18.29
N ASP A 121 7.95 -4.74 -17.40
CA ASP A 121 7.73 -5.77 -16.37
C ASP A 121 6.65 -5.34 -15.36
N ALA A 122 6.69 -4.11 -14.87
CA ALA A 122 5.68 -3.58 -13.95
C ALA A 122 4.28 -3.53 -14.60
N GLU A 123 4.20 -3.07 -15.86
CA GLU A 123 2.96 -3.05 -16.65
C GLU A 123 2.40 -4.46 -16.87
N ARG A 124 3.27 -5.42 -17.18
CA ARG A 124 2.87 -6.81 -17.37
C ARG A 124 2.27 -7.40 -16.09
N VAL A 125 2.91 -7.19 -14.94
CA VAL A 125 2.41 -7.66 -13.64
C VAL A 125 1.09 -6.99 -13.30
N LEU A 126 0.95 -5.69 -13.56
CA LEU A 126 -0.30 -4.96 -13.35
C LEU A 126 -1.44 -5.58 -14.18
N LYS A 127 -1.20 -5.83 -15.48
CA LYS A 127 -2.20 -6.43 -16.37
C LYS A 127 -2.57 -7.87 -15.99
N GLN A 128 -1.61 -8.66 -15.51
CA GLN A 128 -1.85 -10.03 -15.08
C GLN A 128 -2.66 -10.13 -13.79
N ASN A 129 -2.39 -9.27 -12.82
CA ASN A 129 -3.02 -9.32 -11.51
C ASN A 129 -4.30 -8.48 -11.42
N PHE A 130 -4.39 -7.42 -12.21
CA PHE A 130 -5.50 -6.46 -12.20
C PHE A 130 -5.95 -6.16 -13.64
N PRO A 131 -6.52 -7.14 -14.37
CA PRO A 131 -6.90 -6.97 -15.78
C PRO A 131 -7.94 -5.86 -16.00
N ASP A 132 -8.79 -5.59 -14.99
CA ASP A 132 -9.82 -4.55 -15.01
C ASP A 132 -9.36 -3.23 -14.38
N SER A 133 -8.03 -3.05 -14.22
CA SER A 133 -7.48 -1.86 -13.59
C SER A 133 -7.80 -0.59 -14.39
N ARG A 134 -8.32 0.40 -13.69
CA ARG A 134 -8.52 1.76 -14.23
C ARG A 134 -7.25 2.41 -14.75
N PHE A 135 -6.08 1.97 -14.25
CA PHE A 135 -4.78 2.46 -14.69
C PHE A 135 -4.36 1.90 -16.05
N ILE A 136 -4.91 0.75 -16.45
CA ILE A 136 -4.67 0.13 -17.78
C ILE A 136 -5.51 0.81 -18.86
N GLU A 137 -6.80 1.03 -18.61
CA GLU A 137 -7.76 1.57 -19.59
C GLU A 137 -7.39 2.97 -20.09
N GLY A 138 -6.69 3.75 -19.26
CA GLY A 138 -6.25 5.10 -19.61
C GLY A 138 -4.98 5.16 -20.47
N GLY A 139 -4.27 4.03 -20.66
CA GLY A 139 -2.91 3.99 -21.21
C GLY A 139 -1.95 4.79 -20.32
N LEU A 140 -0.80 4.22 -19.98
CA LEU A 140 0.22 4.88 -19.14
C LEU A 140 0.72 6.24 -19.69
N GLY A 141 0.31 6.60 -20.91
CA GLY A 141 0.72 7.86 -21.55
C GLY A 141 -0.36 8.92 -21.74
N ARG A 142 -1.66 8.62 -21.58
CA ARG A 142 -2.72 9.58 -21.97
C ARG A 142 -3.51 10.23 -20.81
N ARG A 143 -3.47 9.70 -19.59
CA ARG A 143 -4.21 10.25 -18.44
C ARG A 143 -3.35 10.80 -17.32
N GLN A 144 -2.06 11.00 -17.53
CA GLN A 144 -1.17 11.56 -16.49
C GLN A 144 -1.60 12.95 -16.00
N SER A 145 -2.29 13.76 -16.83
CA SER A 145 -2.70 15.11 -16.44
C SER A 145 -3.97 15.18 -15.60
N ALA A 146 -4.93 14.28 -15.81
CA ALA A 146 -6.23 14.36 -15.14
C ALA A 146 -6.22 13.74 -13.73
N TRP A 147 -5.43 12.70 -13.53
CA TRP A 147 -5.37 11.94 -12.28
C TRP A 147 -4.66 12.68 -11.13
N TRP A 148 -3.62 13.44 -11.49
CA TRP A 148 -2.84 14.23 -10.54
C TRP A 148 -3.60 15.44 -9.97
N HIS A 149 -4.63 15.90 -10.62
CA HIS A 149 -5.39 17.08 -10.22
C HIS A 149 -6.44 16.80 -9.13
N PHE A 150 -6.75 15.54 -8.85
CA PHE A 150 -7.73 15.15 -7.83
C PHE A 150 -7.14 14.92 -6.43
N TRP A 151 -5.86 15.18 -6.27
CA TRP A 151 -5.15 14.93 -4.99
C TRP A 151 -4.67 16.25 -4.37
#